data_3c1f962df178ee09883a1510f993f2b3
#
_entry.id   3c1f962df178ee09883a1510f993f2b3
#
_cell.length_a   1.000
_cell.length_b   1.000
_cell.length_c   1.000
_cell.angle_alpha   90.00
_cell.angle_beta   90.00
_cell.angle_gamma   90.00
#
_symmetry.space_group_name_H-M   'P 1'
#
loop_
_entity.id
_entity.type
_entity.pdbx_description
1 polymer ?
#
loop_
_entity_poly.entity_id
_entity_poly.type
_entity_poly.pdbx_seq_one_letter_code
_entity_poly.pdbx_strand_id
1 'polypeptide(L)'
;MDKKQENLYNELVSKYNFNKEQKLQIKLGIEKELNVSIYAKLEFNFSQMSEIRVGLQKGLNVSWYAKPEFNGKQMEKIREGLEEKLNVSVYAKPEFDFMQMLQIKWGLAENLNISIYAKPEYTWEQMDEIRSGLIWNLDVSWYAKPELNQGQMQQIRWGLRKKIDVSSYATSEFDNAQMSEIRKGLENNIDVTLYLNPNIKWEEMQRIRLELERNK
;
A
#
# COMPACT_ATOMS: atom_id res chain seq x y z
N MET A 1 37.90 12.37 -4.83
CA MET A 1 38.44 10.97 -4.92
C MET A 1 39.96 11.04 -4.89
N ASP A 2 40.59 10.13 -4.13
CA ASP A 2 42.02 9.90 -4.21
C ASP A 2 42.37 9.05 -5.46
N LYS A 3 43.69 8.83 -5.70
CA LYS A 3 44.16 8.10 -6.89
C LYS A 3 43.63 6.65 -6.98
N LYS A 4 43.41 5.98 -5.83
CA LYS A 4 42.86 4.61 -5.78
C LYS A 4 41.39 4.60 -6.15
N GLN A 5 40.64 5.55 -5.64
CA GLN A 5 39.23 5.74 -5.95
C GLN A 5 39.02 6.10 -7.42
N GLU A 6 39.86 6.95 -8.01
CA GLU A 6 39.84 7.28 -9.45
C GLU A 6 40.12 6.07 -10.32
N ASN A 7 41.09 5.25 -9.97
CA ASN A 7 41.39 4.02 -10.70
C ASN A 7 40.20 3.05 -10.69
N LEU A 8 39.59 2.82 -9.53
CA LEU A 8 38.41 1.97 -9.41
C LEU A 8 37.24 2.51 -10.22
N TYR A 9 36.99 3.83 -10.16
CA TYR A 9 35.94 4.46 -10.96
C TYR A 9 36.17 4.24 -12.46
N ASN A 10 37.39 4.53 -12.94
CA ASN A 10 37.74 4.41 -14.36
C ASN A 10 37.65 2.94 -14.83
N GLU A 11 38.08 1.99 -14.02
CA GLU A 11 37.92 0.55 -14.31
C GLU A 11 36.44 0.19 -14.51
N LEU A 12 35.55 0.55 -13.56
CA LEU A 12 34.13 0.23 -13.65
C LEU A 12 33.44 0.88 -14.84
N VAL A 13 33.70 2.18 -15.12
CA VAL A 13 33.02 2.89 -16.18
C VAL A 13 33.57 2.56 -17.58
N SER A 14 34.80 2.05 -17.67
CA SER A 14 35.37 1.54 -18.93
C SER A 14 34.83 0.15 -19.29
N LYS A 15 34.52 -0.67 -18.28
CA LYS A 15 34.03 -2.03 -18.47
C LYS A 15 32.56 -2.08 -18.93
N TYR A 16 31.74 -1.09 -18.53
CA TYR A 16 30.32 -1.07 -18.78
C TYR A 16 29.87 0.29 -19.32
N ASN A 17 28.90 0.27 -20.26
CA ASN A 17 28.36 1.49 -20.85
C ASN A 17 27.28 2.13 -19.95
N PHE A 18 27.66 2.58 -18.76
CA PHE A 18 26.77 3.30 -17.85
C PHE A 18 26.42 4.69 -18.42
N ASN A 19 25.17 5.13 -18.21
CA ASN A 19 24.76 6.49 -18.51
C ASN A 19 25.33 7.49 -17.44
N LYS A 20 25.10 8.79 -17.68
CA LYS A 20 25.64 9.86 -16.84
C LYS A 20 25.16 9.76 -15.38
N GLU A 21 23.87 9.45 -15.18
CA GLU A 21 23.24 9.35 -13.87
C GLU A 21 23.74 8.12 -13.09
N GLN A 22 23.90 6.99 -13.76
CA GLN A 22 24.47 5.76 -13.17
C GLN A 22 25.93 6.00 -12.76
N LYS A 23 26.74 6.63 -13.63
CA LYS A 23 28.14 7.00 -13.34
C LYS A 23 28.23 7.90 -12.11
N LEU A 24 27.27 8.83 -11.92
CA LEU A 24 27.20 9.66 -10.74
C LEU A 24 26.98 8.83 -9.46
N GLN A 25 26.05 7.87 -9.49
CA GLN A 25 25.79 7.01 -8.32
C GLN A 25 27.01 6.17 -7.94
N ILE A 26 27.74 5.64 -8.94
CA ILE A 26 28.99 4.89 -8.72
C ILE A 26 30.03 5.79 -8.09
N LYS A 27 30.27 7.01 -8.66
CA LYS A 27 31.21 7.99 -8.14
C LYS A 27 30.93 8.33 -6.67
N LEU A 28 29.67 8.68 -6.36
CA LEU A 28 29.23 9.02 -5.00
C LEU A 28 29.45 7.86 -4.01
N GLY A 29 29.27 6.62 -4.44
CA GLY A 29 29.53 5.47 -3.60
C GLY A 29 31.01 5.23 -3.33
N ILE A 30 31.85 5.38 -4.35
CA ILE A 30 33.31 5.27 -4.21
C ILE A 30 33.86 6.35 -3.26
N GLU A 31 33.40 7.60 -3.38
CA GLU A 31 33.78 8.72 -2.49
C GLU A 31 33.42 8.46 -1.02
N LYS A 32 32.40 7.63 -0.78
CA LYS A 32 31.96 7.20 0.56
C LYS A 32 32.50 5.83 0.97
N GLU A 33 33.44 5.27 0.21
CA GLU A 33 34.05 3.95 0.44
C GLU A 33 33.04 2.80 0.55
N LEU A 34 31.89 2.93 -0.14
CA LEU A 34 30.86 1.91 -0.15
C LEU A 34 31.22 0.75 -1.08
N ASN A 35 30.67 -0.43 -0.82
CA ASN A 35 30.80 -1.57 -1.73
C ASN A 35 29.94 -1.37 -2.98
N VAL A 36 30.47 -0.63 -3.97
CA VAL A 36 29.78 -0.31 -5.22
C VAL A 36 29.51 -1.52 -6.11
N SER A 37 30.23 -2.64 -5.92
CA SER A 37 30.03 -3.85 -6.74
C SER A 37 28.63 -4.44 -6.61
N ILE A 38 27.93 -4.12 -5.54
CA ILE A 38 26.54 -4.56 -5.29
C ILE A 38 25.62 -3.96 -6.35
N TYR A 39 25.81 -2.70 -6.77
CA TYR A 39 24.91 -1.97 -7.63
C TYR A 39 25.52 -1.41 -8.91
N ALA A 40 26.83 -1.38 -9.07
CA ALA A 40 27.48 -0.97 -10.31
C ALA A 40 27.31 -2.03 -11.41
N LYS A 41 26.07 -2.25 -11.81
CA LYS A 41 25.63 -3.26 -12.80
C LYS A 41 24.60 -2.64 -13.73
N LEU A 42 24.64 -3.00 -15.02
CA LEU A 42 23.75 -2.42 -16.06
C LEU A 42 22.27 -2.76 -15.82
N GLU A 43 21.98 -3.83 -15.08
CA GLU A 43 20.63 -4.25 -14.73
C GLU A 43 19.89 -3.26 -13.81
N PHE A 44 20.62 -2.39 -13.10
CA PHE A 44 20.04 -1.36 -12.26
C PHE A 44 20.00 0.00 -12.97
N ASN A 45 18.84 0.64 -12.98
CA ASN A 45 18.74 2.03 -13.38
C ASN A 45 19.28 2.98 -12.28
N PHE A 46 19.41 4.27 -12.58
CA PHE A 46 19.98 5.24 -11.64
C PHE A 46 19.21 5.36 -10.32
N SER A 47 17.86 5.24 -10.37
CA SER A 47 17.01 5.30 -9.18
C SER A 47 17.26 4.10 -8.26
N GLN A 48 17.32 2.89 -8.83
CA GLN A 48 17.66 1.67 -8.10
C GLN A 48 19.07 1.77 -7.49
N MET A 49 20.06 2.20 -8.27
CA MET A 49 21.43 2.43 -7.77
C MET A 49 21.46 3.44 -6.62
N SER A 50 20.66 4.51 -6.71
CA SER A 50 20.55 5.53 -5.65
C SER A 50 20.03 4.93 -4.35
N GLU A 51 18.94 4.14 -4.40
CA GLU A 51 18.35 3.53 -3.21
C GLU A 51 19.31 2.51 -2.56
N ILE A 52 20.00 1.71 -3.37
CA ILE A 52 21.01 0.77 -2.86
C ILE A 52 22.17 1.51 -2.22
N ARG A 53 22.70 2.56 -2.88
CA ARG A 53 23.80 3.39 -2.35
C ARG A 53 23.41 4.05 -1.02
N VAL A 54 22.21 4.64 -0.93
CA VAL A 54 21.72 5.27 0.31
C VAL A 54 21.59 4.23 1.43
N GLY A 55 21.09 3.04 1.15
CA GLY A 55 21.00 1.97 2.13
C GLY A 55 22.38 1.51 2.64
N LEU A 56 23.35 1.32 1.73
CA LEU A 56 24.75 1.02 2.10
C LEU A 56 25.36 2.11 2.97
N GLN A 57 25.14 3.39 2.63
CA GLN A 57 25.62 4.53 3.41
C GLN A 57 25.05 4.56 4.83
N LYS A 58 23.85 4.06 5.02
CA LYS A 58 23.17 3.93 6.33
C LYS A 58 23.49 2.59 7.04
N GLY A 59 24.34 1.74 6.47
CA GLY A 59 24.70 0.43 7.02
C GLY A 59 23.57 -0.59 7.02
N LEU A 60 22.57 -0.42 6.14
CA LEU A 60 21.42 -1.31 6.05
C LEU A 60 21.74 -2.59 5.27
N ASN A 61 21.02 -3.68 5.56
CA ASN A 61 21.11 -4.90 4.77
C ASN A 61 20.35 -4.74 3.44
N VAL A 62 21.05 -4.27 2.41
CA VAL A 62 20.50 -4.01 1.09
C VAL A 62 20.12 -5.29 0.33
N SER A 63 20.51 -6.48 0.77
CA SER A 63 20.19 -7.74 0.09
C SER A 63 18.68 -8.00 -0.02
N TRP A 64 17.89 -7.35 0.81
CA TRP A 64 16.43 -7.42 0.73
C TRP A 64 15.88 -6.84 -0.56
N TYR A 65 16.52 -5.79 -1.10
CA TYR A 65 15.97 -5.05 -2.24
C TYR A 65 16.98 -4.74 -3.36
N ALA A 66 18.27 -5.00 -3.19
CA ALA A 66 19.27 -4.85 -4.26
C ALA A 66 19.10 -5.94 -5.33
N LYS A 67 17.94 -5.96 -5.96
CA LYS A 67 17.48 -6.94 -6.95
C LYS A 67 16.76 -6.21 -8.08
N PRO A 68 17.08 -6.53 -9.37
CA PRO A 68 16.54 -5.78 -10.52
C PRO A 68 15.02 -5.78 -10.66
N GLU A 69 14.35 -6.81 -10.10
CA GLU A 69 12.89 -6.94 -10.12
C GLU A 69 12.14 -5.86 -9.33
N PHE A 70 12.79 -5.20 -8.37
CA PHE A 70 12.21 -4.07 -7.67
C PHE A 70 12.48 -2.77 -8.42
N ASN A 71 11.47 -1.95 -8.65
CA ASN A 71 11.70 -0.58 -9.11
C ASN A 71 12.20 0.33 -7.97
N GLY A 72 12.68 1.53 -8.33
CA GLY A 72 13.25 2.45 -7.32
C GLY A 72 12.29 2.82 -6.19
N LYS A 73 10.99 2.98 -6.47
CA LYS A 73 9.99 3.29 -5.44
C LYS A 73 9.74 2.12 -4.48
N GLN A 74 9.74 0.90 -4.99
CA GLN A 74 9.66 -0.31 -4.15
C GLN A 74 10.90 -0.43 -3.26
N MET A 75 12.10 -0.24 -3.84
CA MET A 75 13.36 -0.23 -3.08
C MET A 75 13.36 0.84 -1.98
N GLU A 76 12.85 2.04 -2.27
CA GLU A 76 12.67 3.11 -1.29
C GLU A 76 11.82 2.67 -0.10
N LYS A 77 10.65 2.04 -0.35
CA LYS A 77 9.75 1.59 0.73
C LYS A 77 10.37 0.46 1.56
N ILE A 78 11.13 -0.44 0.95
CA ILE A 78 11.86 -1.49 1.69
C ILE A 78 13.00 -0.87 2.51
N ARG A 79 13.77 0.08 1.93
CA ARG A 79 14.83 0.80 2.66
C ARG A 79 14.28 1.57 3.87
N GLU A 80 13.18 2.33 3.70
CA GLU A 80 12.52 3.03 4.80
C GLU A 80 12.12 2.07 5.93
N GLY A 81 11.52 0.91 5.59
CA GLY A 81 11.17 -0.08 6.60
C GLY A 81 12.37 -0.65 7.36
N LEU A 82 13.50 -0.86 6.66
CA LEU A 82 14.75 -1.26 7.33
C LEU A 82 15.30 -0.17 8.26
N GLU A 83 15.18 1.11 7.88
CA GLU A 83 15.54 2.25 8.73
C GLU A 83 14.69 2.31 10.00
N GLU A 84 13.40 2.03 9.86
CA GLU A 84 12.44 1.93 10.97
C GLU A 84 12.54 0.60 11.75
N LYS A 85 13.46 -0.30 11.35
CA LYS A 85 13.67 -1.65 11.94
C LYS A 85 12.44 -2.55 11.87
N LEU A 86 11.59 -2.36 10.86
CA LEU A 86 10.43 -3.19 10.62
C LEU A 86 10.80 -4.51 9.94
N ASN A 87 9.94 -5.51 10.09
CA ASN A 87 10.09 -6.78 9.39
C ASN A 87 9.72 -6.66 7.91
N VAL A 88 10.67 -6.26 7.07
CA VAL A 88 10.45 -6.07 5.62
C VAL A 88 10.17 -7.36 4.87
N SER A 89 10.49 -8.54 5.43
CA SER A 89 10.29 -9.83 4.75
C SER A 89 8.84 -10.07 4.33
N VAL A 90 7.91 -9.42 4.98
CA VAL A 90 6.47 -9.54 4.69
C VAL A 90 6.12 -8.93 3.34
N TYR A 91 6.75 -7.79 2.98
CA TYR A 91 6.39 -7.01 1.80
C TYR A 91 7.53 -6.74 0.82
N ALA A 92 8.77 -7.11 1.14
CA ALA A 92 9.90 -7.04 0.20
C ALA A 92 9.76 -8.12 -0.88
N LYS A 93 8.69 -8.05 -1.67
CA LYS A 93 8.27 -8.98 -2.70
C LYS A 93 7.82 -8.21 -3.93
N PRO A 94 8.31 -8.54 -5.14
CA PRO A 94 8.03 -7.76 -6.36
C PRO A 94 6.55 -7.66 -6.75
N GLU A 95 5.71 -8.62 -6.30
CA GLU A 95 4.28 -8.64 -6.55
C GLU A 95 3.49 -7.50 -5.88
N PHE A 96 4.04 -6.89 -4.84
CA PHE A 96 3.44 -5.69 -4.25
C PHE A 96 3.92 -4.43 -4.97
N ASP A 97 3.01 -3.56 -5.37
CA ASP A 97 3.40 -2.22 -5.79
C ASP A 97 3.88 -1.36 -4.59
N PHE A 98 4.48 -0.20 -4.88
CA PHE A 98 5.05 0.64 -3.84
C PHE A 98 4.00 1.24 -2.87
N MET A 99 2.74 1.41 -3.32
CA MET A 99 1.64 1.89 -2.47
C MET A 99 1.12 0.78 -1.55
N GLN A 100 1.02 -0.45 -2.06
CA GLN A 100 0.72 -1.63 -1.24
C GLN A 100 1.80 -1.84 -0.17
N MET A 101 3.09 -1.76 -0.56
CA MET A 101 4.22 -1.83 0.38
C MET A 101 4.12 -0.74 1.47
N LEU A 102 3.68 0.47 1.10
CA LEU A 102 3.50 1.59 2.03
C LEU A 102 2.39 1.29 3.06
N GLN A 103 1.24 0.74 2.62
CA GLN A 103 0.15 0.35 3.53
C GLN A 103 0.59 -0.74 4.51
N ILE A 104 1.34 -1.73 4.02
CA ILE A 104 1.86 -2.82 4.88
C ILE A 104 2.90 -2.27 5.86
N LYS A 105 3.81 -1.40 5.40
CA LYS A 105 4.81 -0.73 6.24
C LYS A 105 4.17 0.05 7.38
N TRP A 106 3.15 0.85 7.08
CA TRP A 106 2.41 1.59 8.11
C TRP A 106 1.71 0.67 9.11
N GLY A 107 1.07 -0.41 8.64
CA GLY A 107 0.45 -1.38 9.54
C GLY A 107 1.45 -2.06 10.48
N LEU A 108 2.66 -2.37 9.97
CA LEU A 108 3.75 -2.90 10.81
C LEU A 108 4.20 -1.88 11.87
N ALA A 109 4.35 -0.60 11.49
CA ALA A 109 4.74 0.47 12.41
C ALA A 109 3.68 0.72 13.51
N GLU A 110 2.40 0.51 13.16
CA GLU A 110 1.24 0.62 14.06
C GLU A 110 0.97 -0.69 14.84
N ASN A 111 1.79 -1.74 14.66
CA ASN A 111 1.63 -3.08 15.28
C ASN A 111 0.27 -3.74 14.99
N LEU A 112 -0.29 -3.49 13.81
CA LEU A 112 -1.56 -4.09 13.39
C LEU A 112 -1.38 -5.52 12.87
N ASN A 113 -2.47 -6.30 12.87
CA ASN A 113 -2.49 -7.61 12.23
C ASN A 113 -2.53 -7.48 10.70
N ILE A 114 -1.37 -7.26 10.09
CA ILE A 114 -1.23 -7.09 8.65
C ILE A 114 -1.55 -8.34 7.82
N SER A 115 -1.56 -9.53 8.44
CA SER A 115 -1.83 -10.80 7.72
C SER A 115 -3.22 -10.82 7.06
N ILE A 116 -4.12 -9.95 7.52
CA ILE A 116 -5.48 -9.81 6.97
C ILE A 116 -5.42 -9.23 5.56
N TYR A 117 -4.54 -8.24 5.31
CA TYR A 117 -4.55 -7.48 4.07
C TYR A 117 -3.21 -7.42 3.32
N ALA A 118 -2.10 -7.90 3.88
CA ALA A 118 -0.80 -7.96 3.20
C ALA A 118 -0.80 -9.06 2.13
N LYS A 119 -1.66 -8.92 1.13
CA LYS A 119 -1.91 -9.87 0.04
C LYS A 119 -2.03 -9.12 -1.27
N PRO A 120 -1.35 -9.55 -2.36
CA PRO A 120 -1.31 -8.82 -3.63
C PRO A 120 -2.68 -8.63 -4.31
N GLU A 121 -3.69 -9.46 -3.97
CA GLU A 121 -5.05 -9.32 -4.49
C GLU A 121 -5.80 -8.08 -4.03
N TYR A 122 -5.39 -7.45 -2.94
CA TYR A 122 -5.96 -6.17 -2.52
C TYR A 122 -5.28 -5.00 -3.21
N THR A 123 -6.03 -4.03 -3.69
CA THR A 123 -5.46 -2.74 -4.10
C THR A 123 -4.96 -1.98 -2.86
N TRP A 124 -4.08 -1.00 -3.05
CA TRP A 124 -3.59 -0.19 -1.92
C TRP A 124 -4.72 0.57 -1.22
N GLU A 125 -5.77 1.00 -1.95
CA GLU A 125 -6.96 1.65 -1.39
C GLU A 125 -7.77 0.70 -0.50
N GLN A 126 -7.92 -0.56 -0.94
CA GLN A 126 -8.57 -1.60 -0.12
C GLN A 126 -7.76 -1.89 1.15
N MET A 127 -6.42 -1.97 1.01
CA MET A 127 -5.53 -2.13 2.16
C MET A 127 -5.66 -0.97 3.16
N ASP A 128 -5.79 0.28 2.67
CA ASP A 128 -5.98 1.47 3.51
C ASP A 128 -7.30 1.43 4.28
N GLU A 129 -8.41 1.00 3.64
CA GLU A 129 -9.70 0.83 4.30
C GLU A 129 -9.64 -0.24 5.40
N ILE A 130 -8.96 -1.38 5.14
CA ILE A 130 -8.79 -2.44 6.14
C ILE A 130 -7.89 -1.97 7.28
N ARG A 131 -6.74 -1.35 6.99
CA ARG A 131 -5.83 -0.78 8.00
C ARG A 131 -6.55 0.25 8.87
N SER A 132 -7.32 1.16 8.27
CA SER A 132 -8.14 2.14 8.99
C SER A 132 -9.13 1.49 9.96
N GLY A 133 -9.76 0.39 9.57
CA GLY A 133 -10.66 -0.36 10.45
C GLY A 133 -9.94 -1.02 11.62
N LEU A 134 -8.76 -1.59 11.37
CA LEU A 134 -7.92 -2.19 12.41
C LEU A 134 -7.46 -1.15 13.44
N ILE A 135 -7.08 0.08 13.00
CA ILE A 135 -6.74 1.20 13.90
C ILE A 135 -7.90 1.52 14.86
N TRP A 136 -9.14 1.46 14.37
CA TRP A 136 -10.33 1.71 15.19
C TRP A 136 -10.88 0.46 15.90
N ASN A 137 -10.13 -0.65 15.86
CA ASN A 137 -10.52 -1.94 16.46
C ASN A 137 -11.91 -2.42 16.01
N LEU A 138 -12.22 -2.21 14.72
CA LEU A 138 -13.45 -2.70 14.09
C LEU A 138 -13.28 -4.15 13.63
N ASP A 139 -14.39 -4.88 13.56
CA ASP A 139 -14.41 -6.20 12.92
C ASP A 139 -14.32 -6.06 11.40
N VAL A 140 -13.08 -6.07 10.89
CA VAL A 140 -12.79 -5.93 9.46
C VAL A 140 -13.20 -7.15 8.64
N SER A 141 -13.54 -8.28 9.25
CA SER A 141 -13.96 -9.50 8.53
C SER A 141 -15.20 -9.27 7.66
N TRP A 142 -16.01 -8.30 7.99
CA TRP A 142 -17.18 -7.90 7.19
C TRP A 142 -16.82 -7.38 5.81
N TYR A 143 -15.65 -6.73 5.65
CA TYR A 143 -15.28 -6.07 4.41
C TYR A 143 -13.86 -6.33 3.92
N ALA A 144 -13.01 -7.03 4.67
CA ALA A 144 -11.69 -7.44 4.19
C ALA A 144 -11.84 -8.58 3.16
N LYS A 145 -12.44 -8.26 2.02
CA LYS A 145 -12.82 -9.18 0.93
C LYS A 145 -12.41 -8.54 -0.40
N PRO A 146 -11.54 -9.17 -1.21
CA PRO A 146 -11.03 -8.58 -2.46
C PRO A 146 -12.12 -8.22 -3.48
N GLU A 147 -13.28 -8.89 -3.44
CA GLU A 147 -14.42 -8.62 -4.31
C GLU A 147 -15.15 -7.32 -3.99
N LEU A 148 -14.95 -6.73 -2.82
CA LEU A 148 -15.50 -5.42 -2.47
C LEU A 148 -14.57 -4.31 -2.93
N ASN A 149 -15.07 -3.34 -3.69
CA ASN A 149 -14.26 -2.18 -4.03
C ASN A 149 -14.06 -1.25 -2.81
N GLN A 150 -13.12 -0.31 -2.91
CA GLN A 150 -12.78 0.63 -1.84
C GLN A 150 -14.01 1.39 -1.32
N GLY A 151 -14.91 1.86 -2.21
CA GLY A 151 -16.12 2.59 -1.81
C GLY A 151 -17.11 1.73 -1.01
N GLN A 152 -17.29 0.46 -1.38
CA GLN A 152 -18.09 -0.50 -0.64
C GLN A 152 -17.49 -0.79 0.75
N MET A 153 -16.18 -1.07 0.82
CA MET A 153 -15.47 -1.25 2.09
C MET A 153 -15.65 -0.04 3.01
N GLN A 154 -15.56 1.17 2.47
CA GLN A 154 -15.72 2.42 3.20
C GLN A 154 -17.13 2.54 3.82
N GLN A 155 -18.21 2.20 3.06
CA GLN A 155 -19.57 2.24 3.58
C GLN A 155 -19.77 1.25 4.74
N ILE A 156 -19.23 0.04 4.61
CA ILE A 156 -19.30 -0.98 5.67
C ILE A 156 -18.52 -0.51 6.90
N ARG A 157 -17.28 -0.02 6.73
CA ARG A 157 -16.45 0.51 7.81
C ARG A 157 -17.13 1.66 8.56
N TRP A 158 -17.80 2.58 7.86
CA TRP A 158 -18.56 3.65 8.49
C TRP A 158 -19.75 3.13 9.29
N GLY A 159 -20.46 2.12 8.78
CA GLY A 159 -21.54 1.46 9.52
C GLY A 159 -21.04 0.83 10.84
N LEU A 160 -19.97 0.05 10.75
CA LEU A 160 -19.33 -0.56 11.94
C LEU A 160 -18.88 0.50 12.95
N ARG A 161 -18.30 1.61 12.49
CA ARG A 161 -17.90 2.73 13.36
C ARG A 161 -19.08 3.36 14.08
N LYS A 162 -20.27 3.39 13.46
CA LYS A 162 -21.51 3.86 14.04
C LYS A 162 -22.25 2.78 14.84
N LYS A 163 -21.66 1.57 14.97
CA LYS A 163 -22.26 0.40 15.63
C LYS A 163 -23.59 -0.07 14.99
N ILE A 164 -23.69 0.11 13.67
CA ILE A 164 -24.83 -0.35 12.90
C ILE A 164 -24.59 -1.80 12.51
N ASP A 165 -25.65 -2.60 12.51
CA ASP A 165 -25.61 -3.93 11.91
C ASP A 165 -25.44 -3.82 10.39
N VAL A 166 -24.28 -4.23 9.91
CA VAL A 166 -23.91 -4.17 8.48
C VAL A 166 -24.30 -5.43 7.70
N SER A 167 -24.79 -6.45 8.39
CA SER A 167 -25.03 -7.79 7.82
C SER A 167 -25.94 -7.78 6.59
N SER A 168 -26.89 -6.86 6.53
CA SER A 168 -27.87 -6.76 5.46
C SER A 168 -27.30 -6.19 4.14
N TYR A 169 -26.16 -5.47 4.18
CA TYR A 169 -25.61 -4.81 2.99
C TYR A 169 -24.09 -5.04 2.79
N ALA A 170 -23.41 -5.72 3.68
CA ALA A 170 -21.95 -5.99 3.55
C ALA A 170 -21.67 -7.11 2.53
N THR A 171 -22.18 -6.95 1.31
CA THR A 171 -22.06 -7.89 0.17
C THR A 171 -21.66 -7.13 -1.10
N SER A 172 -21.10 -7.82 -2.10
CA SER A 172 -20.73 -7.22 -3.38
C SER A 172 -21.95 -6.92 -4.30
N GLU A 173 -23.16 -7.33 -3.90
CA GLU A 173 -24.39 -7.14 -4.70
C GLU A 173 -24.84 -5.68 -4.76
N PHE A 174 -24.61 -4.90 -3.70
CA PHE A 174 -24.91 -3.48 -3.65
C PHE A 174 -23.71 -2.65 -4.08
N ASP A 175 -23.90 -1.65 -4.91
CA ASP A 175 -22.87 -0.64 -5.15
C ASP A 175 -22.66 0.28 -3.94
N ASN A 176 -21.61 1.08 -3.95
CA ASN A 176 -21.28 1.97 -2.83
C ASN A 176 -22.33 3.06 -2.58
N ALA A 177 -23.08 3.51 -3.60
CA ALA A 177 -24.15 4.50 -3.46
C ALA A 177 -25.39 3.86 -2.82
N GLN A 178 -25.78 2.65 -3.24
CA GLN A 178 -26.83 1.85 -2.62
C GLN A 178 -26.52 1.55 -1.16
N MET A 179 -25.28 1.07 -0.86
CA MET A 179 -24.84 0.85 0.52
C MET A 179 -24.91 2.12 1.36
N SER A 180 -24.58 3.28 0.79
CA SER A 180 -24.71 4.58 1.47
C SER A 180 -26.13 4.89 1.89
N GLU A 181 -27.11 4.64 1.02
CA GLU A 181 -28.52 4.91 1.34
C GLU A 181 -29.07 3.91 2.36
N ILE A 182 -28.70 2.61 2.28
CA ILE A 182 -29.06 1.62 3.29
C ILE A 182 -28.45 2.00 4.65
N ARG A 183 -27.16 2.30 4.69
CA ARG A 183 -26.48 2.71 5.93
C ARG A 183 -27.12 3.93 6.57
N LYS A 184 -27.45 4.98 5.80
CA LYS A 184 -28.13 6.19 6.30
C LYS A 184 -29.52 5.86 6.89
N GLY A 185 -30.26 4.97 6.26
CA GLY A 185 -31.55 4.52 6.77
C GLY A 185 -31.39 3.83 8.14
N LEU A 186 -30.44 2.89 8.23
CA LEU A 186 -30.13 2.21 9.51
C LEU A 186 -29.62 3.19 10.58
N GLU A 187 -28.77 4.17 10.22
CA GLU A 187 -28.31 5.25 11.13
C GLU A 187 -29.49 6.03 11.74
N ASN A 188 -30.53 6.26 10.95
CA ASN A 188 -31.72 6.99 11.35
C ASN A 188 -32.85 6.07 11.89
N ASN A 189 -32.57 4.77 12.14
CA ASN A 189 -33.52 3.75 12.58
C ASN A 189 -34.76 3.67 11.65
N ILE A 190 -34.54 3.75 10.33
CA ILE A 190 -35.56 3.55 9.32
C ILE A 190 -35.61 2.06 8.94
N ASP A 191 -36.77 1.52 8.69
CA ASP A 191 -36.93 0.19 8.13
C ASP A 191 -36.46 0.18 6.66
N VAL A 192 -35.29 -0.41 6.44
CA VAL A 192 -34.62 -0.47 5.12
C VAL A 192 -35.19 -1.58 4.23
N THR A 193 -36.01 -2.49 4.77
CA THR A 193 -36.50 -3.68 4.04
C THR A 193 -37.26 -3.32 2.76
N LEU A 194 -37.92 -2.15 2.71
CA LEU A 194 -38.66 -1.67 1.56
C LEU A 194 -37.80 -1.31 0.34
N TYR A 195 -36.48 -1.07 0.56
CA TYR A 195 -35.55 -0.75 -0.52
C TYR A 195 -34.25 -1.57 -0.46
N LEU A 196 -34.17 -2.56 0.41
CA LEU A 196 -33.03 -3.49 0.51
C LEU A 196 -33.04 -4.49 -0.66
N ASN A 197 -32.82 -3.98 -1.87
CA ASN A 197 -32.85 -4.77 -3.11
C ASN A 197 -31.82 -4.20 -4.10
N PRO A 198 -30.79 -4.95 -4.52
CA PRO A 198 -29.75 -4.47 -5.42
C PRO A 198 -30.27 -4.05 -6.82
N ASN A 199 -31.48 -4.45 -7.21
CA ASN A 199 -32.09 -4.01 -8.46
C ASN A 199 -32.73 -2.61 -8.37
N ILE A 200 -32.88 -2.04 -7.17
CA ILE A 200 -33.38 -0.67 -6.98
C ILE A 200 -32.19 0.29 -7.12
N LYS A 201 -32.30 1.29 -8.00
CA LYS A 201 -31.26 2.30 -8.16
C LYS A 201 -31.13 3.14 -6.88
N TRP A 202 -29.91 3.61 -6.59
CA TRP A 202 -29.62 4.37 -5.37
C TRP A 202 -30.49 5.65 -5.24
N GLU A 203 -30.86 6.30 -6.36
CA GLU A 203 -31.73 7.49 -6.35
C GLU A 203 -33.13 7.14 -5.83
N GLU A 204 -33.63 5.98 -6.21
CA GLU A 204 -34.93 5.50 -5.73
C GLU A 204 -34.86 5.05 -4.27
N MET A 205 -33.79 4.37 -3.87
CA MET A 205 -33.54 4.06 -2.47
C MET A 205 -33.51 5.34 -1.61
N GLN A 206 -32.87 6.40 -2.09
CA GLN A 206 -32.81 7.70 -1.41
C GLN A 206 -34.21 8.30 -1.29
N ARG A 207 -35.02 8.25 -2.35
CA ARG A 207 -36.38 8.76 -2.35
C ARG A 207 -37.25 8.06 -1.29
N ILE A 208 -37.20 6.73 -1.28
CA ILE A 208 -37.93 5.91 -0.30
C ILE A 208 -37.46 6.22 1.13
N ARG A 209 -36.16 6.26 1.37
CA ARG A 209 -35.62 6.60 2.68
C ARG A 209 -36.09 7.96 3.17
N LEU A 210 -36.00 9.01 2.33
CA LEU A 210 -36.45 10.36 2.70
C LEU A 210 -37.95 10.45 2.98
N GLU A 211 -38.78 9.67 2.26
CA GLU A 211 -40.21 9.58 2.52
C GLU A 211 -40.49 8.94 3.88
N LEU A 212 -39.81 7.84 4.19
CA LEU A 212 -39.92 7.16 5.49
C LEU A 212 -39.44 8.04 6.66
N GLU A 213 -38.35 8.83 6.45
CA GLU A 213 -37.86 9.78 7.45
C GLU A 213 -38.84 10.90 7.76
N ARG A 214 -39.63 11.36 6.78
CA ARG A 214 -40.67 12.43 6.96
C ARG A 214 -41.91 11.92 7.69
N ASN A 215 -42.20 10.60 7.59
CA ASN A 215 -43.37 9.99 8.16
C ASN A 215 -43.10 9.37 9.57
N LYS A 216 -41.89 9.54 10.09
CA LYS A 216 -41.47 9.08 11.42
C LYS A 216 -41.71 10.15 12.50
#